data_3b05572bf4eb467c174a55905b45ac47
#
_entry.id   3b05572bf4eb467c174a55905b45ac47
#
_cell.length_a   1.000
_cell.length_b   1.000
_cell.length_c   1.000
_cell.angle_alpha   90.00
_cell.angle_beta   90.00
_cell.angle_gamma   90.00
#
_symmetry.space_group_name_H-M   'P 1'
#
loop_
_entity.id
_entity.type
_entity.pdbx_description
1 polymer ?
#
loop_
_entity_poly.entity_id
_entity_poly.type
_entity_poly.pdbx_seq_one_letter_code
_entity_poly.pdbx_strand_id
1 'polypeptide(L)' 'MTAQQFNQQYPIGTAFKFYPIMGLPAFEETVTRSEAWALGHGAVVVKVEGRAGGVSIEHLELIEVKK' A
#
# COMPACT_ATOMS: atom_id res chain seq x y z
N MET A 1 7.50 -8.16 4.73
CA MET A 1 7.18 -8.46 3.31
C MET A 1 8.15 -7.72 2.41
N THR A 2 8.69 -8.38 1.41
CA THR A 2 9.54 -7.72 0.41
C THR A 2 8.68 -7.07 -0.68
N ALA A 3 9.28 -6.16 -1.45
CA ALA A 3 8.58 -5.57 -2.60
C ALA A 3 8.13 -6.65 -3.60
N GLN A 4 8.98 -7.64 -3.84
CA GLN A 4 8.64 -8.74 -4.73
C GLN A 4 7.43 -9.54 -4.23
N GLN A 5 7.40 -9.86 -2.94
CA GLN A 5 6.27 -10.57 -2.33
C GLN A 5 4.99 -9.75 -2.44
N PHE A 6 5.08 -8.45 -2.18
CA PHE A 6 3.93 -7.56 -2.29
C PHE A 6 3.39 -7.56 -3.72
N ASN A 7 4.27 -7.43 -4.71
CA ASN A 7 3.85 -7.38 -6.12
C ASN A 7 3.25 -8.71 -6.60
N GLN A 8 3.71 -9.83 -6.05
CA GLN A 8 3.14 -11.14 -6.38
C GLN A 8 1.75 -11.33 -5.80
N GLN A 9 1.51 -10.81 -4.59
CA GLN A 9 0.22 -10.97 -3.92
C GLN A 9 -0.81 -9.92 -4.33
N TYR A 10 -0.34 -8.72 -4.65
CA TYR A 10 -1.21 -7.57 -4.90
C TYR A 10 -0.88 -6.92 -6.23
N PRO A 11 -1.58 -7.27 -7.32
CA PRO A 11 -1.36 -6.64 -8.61
C PRO A 11 -1.73 -5.15 -8.56
N ILE A 12 -1.21 -4.38 -9.52
CA ILE A 12 -1.55 -2.96 -9.67
C ILE A 12 -3.06 -2.83 -9.79
N GLY A 13 -3.64 -1.90 -9.01
CA GLY A 13 -5.08 -1.70 -8.94
C GLY A 13 -5.75 -2.39 -7.76
N THR A 14 -4.98 -3.05 -6.89
CA THR A 14 -5.52 -3.66 -5.68
C THR A 14 -5.97 -2.57 -4.71
N ALA A 15 -7.16 -2.73 -4.13
CA ALA A 15 -7.74 -1.77 -3.20
C ALA A 15 -7.20 -1.99 -1.78
N PHE A 16 -6.86 -0.88 -1.14
CA PHE A 16 -6.35 -0.87 0.24
C PHE A 16 -6.99 0.23 1.05
N LYS A 17 -7.00 0.05 2.36
CA LYS A 17 -7.23 1.14 3.32
C LYS A 17 -5.86 1.78 3.60
N PHE A 18 -5.77 3.08 3.43
CA PHE A 18 -4.55 3.82 3.73
C PHE A 18 -4.75 4.60 5.03
N TYR A 19 -3.87 4.35 6.00
CA TYR A 19 -3.87 5.01 7.30
C TYR A 19 -2.79 6.09 7.30
N PRO A 20 -3.14 7.38 7.10
CA PRO A 20 -2.12 8.44 7.04
C PRO A 20 -1.33 8.57 8.34
N ILE A 21 -1.98 8.30 9.47
CA ILE A 21 -1.34 8.38 10.78
C ILE A 21 -1.47 7.02 11.46
N MET A 22 -0.34 6.38 11.71
CA MET A 22 -0.29 5.09 12.39
C MET A 22 -0.84 5.22 13.80
N GLY A 23 -1.64 4.24 14.20
CA GLY A 23 -2.25 4.20 15.53
C GLY A 23 -3.61 4.88 15.62
N LEU A 24 -4.03 5.63 14.60
CA LEU A 24 -5.36 6.21 14.53
C LEU A 24 -6.26 5.38 13.61
N PRO A 25 -7.58 5.28 13.93
CA PRO A 25 -8.48 4.45 13.13
C PRO A 25 -8.93 5.10 11.82
N ALA A 26 -8.64 6.38 11.62
CA ALA A 26 -9.03 7.09 10.40
C ALA A 26 -8.25 6.56 9.20
N PHE A 27 -8.95 6.26 8.11
CA PHE A 27 -8.33 5.75 6.90
C PHE A 27 -9.05 6.27 5.66
N GLU A 28 -8.36 6.17 4.53
CA GLU A 28 -8.92 6.45 3.20
C GLU A 28 -8.80 5.20 2.34
N GLU A 29 -9.80 4.95 1.51
CA GLU A 29 -9.72 3.87 0.53
C GLU A 29 -8.91 4.34 -0.67
N THR A 30 -8.01 3.49 -1.15
CA THR A 30 -7.16 3.80 -2.29
C THR A 30 -6.85 2.54 -3.08
N VAL A 31 -6.23 2.71 -4.24
CA VAL A 31 -5.77 1.58 -5.05
C VAL A 31 -4.32 1.83 -5.43
N THR A 32 -3.57 0.75 -5.61
CA THR A 32 -2.18 0.86 -6.04
C THR A 32 -2.11 1.28 -7.51
N ARG A 33 -1.14 2.13 -7.82
CA ARG A 33 -0.92 2.66 -9.18
C ARG A 33 0.38 2.19 -9.82
N SER A 34 1.21 1.51 -9.05
CA SER A 34 2.49 1.02 -9.54
C SER A 34 2.85 -0.25 -8.79
N GLU A 35 3.92 -0.92 -9.23
CA GLU A 35 4.54 -1.96 -8.44
C GLU A 35 5.25 -1.33 -7.24
N ALA A 36 5.33 -2.10 -6.14
CA ALA A 36 6.09 -1.69 -4.97
C ALA A 36 7.58 -1.81 -5.24
N TRP A 37 8.38 -0.99 -4.55
CA TRP A 37 9.84 -1.08 -4.63
C TRP A 37 10.43 -0.87 -3.24
N ALA A 38 11.64 -1.36 -3.06
CA ALA A 38 12.35 -1.23 -1.79
C ALA A 38 13.25 0.00 -1.82
N LEU A 39 13.23 0.76 -0.73
CA LEU A 39 14.18 1.84 -0.51
C LEU A 39 15.51 1.28 0.01
N GLY A 40 16.57 2.08 -0.05
CA GLY A 40 17.91 1.62 0.32
C GLY A 40 18.03 1.15 1.77
N HIS A 41 17.14 1.60 2.67
CA HIS A 41 17.12 1.18 4.08
C HIS A 41 16.14 0.02 4.35
N GLY A 42 15.59 -0.61 3.31
CA GLY A 42 14.76 -1.79 3.44
C GLY A 42 13.26 -1.53 3.53
N ALA A 43 12.82 -0.28 3.62
CA ALA A 43 11.40 0.03 3.61
C ALA A 43 10.80 -0.26 2.22
N VAL A 44 9.60 -0.80 2.18
CA VAL A 44 8.88 -1.06 0.93
C VAL A 44 7.81 0.00 0.75
N VAL A 45 7.77 0.62 -0.42
CA VAL A 45 6.83 1.68 -0.76
C VAL A 45 6.14 1.36 -2.07
N VAL A 46 4.95 1.95 -2.26
CA VAL A 46 4.16 1.78 -3.47
C VAL A 46 3.39 3.07 -3.74
N LYS A 47 3.19 3.39 -5.01
CA LYS A 47 2.34 4.54 -5.38
C LYS A 47 0.88 4.14 -5.28
N VAL A 48 0.09 5.01 -4.69
CA VAL A 48 -1.36 4.83 -4.57
C VAL A 48 -2.08 6.05 -5.11
N GLU A 49 -3.34 5.87 -5.47
CA GLU A 49 -4.16 6.93 -6.01
C GLU A 49 -4.42 8.00 -4.96
N GLY A 50 -4.38 9.28 -5.39
CA GLY A 50 -4.62 10.41 -4.51
C GLY A 50 -3.42 10.87 -3.70
N ARG A 51 -2.26 10.21 -3.84
CA ARG A 51 -1.03 10.58 -3.12
C ARG A 51 0.11 10.80 -4.10
N ALA A 52 0.90 11.84 -3.85
CA ALA A 52 2.14 12.07 -4.58
C ALA A 52 3.25 11.23 -3.94
N GLY A 53 4.08 10.60 -4.79
CA GLY A 53 5.18 9.77 -4.31
C GLY A 53 4.73 8.43 -3.74
N GLY A 54 5.68 7.65 -3.25
CA GLY A 54 5.41 6.34 -2.65
C GLY A 54 4.98 6.45 -1.20
N VAL A 55 4.09 5.55 -0.78
CA VAL A 55 3.69 5.41 0.62
C VAL A 55 4.20 4.07 1.15
N SER A 56 4.55 4.02 2.43
CA SER A 56 4.98 2.77 3.06
C SER A 56 3.83 1.77 3.07
N ILE A 57 4.12 0.51 2.71
CA ILE A 57 3.11 -0.55 2.77
C ILE A 57 2.62 -0.82 4.18
N GLU A 58 3.36 -0.39 5.21
CA GLU A 58 2.92 -0.51 6.60
C GLU A 58 1.69 0.32 6.91
N HIS A 59 1.44 1.37 6.11
CA HIS A 59 0.23 2.20 6.23
C HIS A 59 -0.96 1.62 5.47
N LEU A 60 -0.79 0.49 4.78
CA LEU A 60 -1.83 -0.11 3.95
C LEU A 60 -2.40 -1.36 4.61
N GLU A 61 -3.71 -1.50 4.54
CA GLU A 61 -4.41 -2.71 4.96
C GLU A 61 -5.33 -3.16 3.82
N LEU A 62 -5.24 -4.43 3.47
CA LEU A 62 -6.05 -4.97 2.37
C LEU A 62 -7.54 -4.86 2.70
N ILE A 63 -8.30 -4.36 1.73
CA ILE A 63 -9.76 -4.34 1.86
C ILE A 63 -10.27 -5.74 1.52
N GLU A 64 -10.85 -6.40 2.51
CA GLU A 64 -11.49 -7.70 2.29
C GLU A 64 -12.92 -7.50 1.83
N VAL A 65 -13.23 -8.08 0.68
CA VAL A 65 -14.60 -8.09 0.17
C VAL A 65 -15.22 -9.43 0.57
N LYS A 66 -16.19 -9.37 1.47
CA LYS A 66 -16.97 -10.56 1.82
C LYS A 66 -18.11 -10.70 0.83
N LYS A 67 -18.17 -11.85 0.23
CA LYS A 67 -19.28 -12.22 -0.64
C LYS A 67 -20.34 -12.96 0.16
#